data_0137b65eddcefcb10aeaebf812dc1e3f
#
_entry.id   0137b65eddcefcb10aeaebf812dc1e3f
#
_cell.length_a   1.000
_cell.length_b   1.000
_cell.length_c   1.000
_cell.angle_alpha   90.00
_cell.angle_beta   90.00
_cell.angle_gamma   90.00
#
_symmetry.space_group_name_H-M   'P 1'
#
loop_
_entity.id
_entity.type
_entity.pdbx_description
1 polymer ?
#
loop_
_entity_poly.entity_id
_entity_poly.type
_entity_poly.pdbx_seq_one_letter_code
_entity_poly.pdbx_strand_id
1 'polypeptide(L)'
;VRTELHRDGASATPPVEFLELLSVILQGSEVTPIARVQTERKPRVLVDSRDAIIELVDDLVTLSRGTHIIDEFREIEIELINDAAMPEALVIGEILGNAGAESSSVSKAASAFGPAAQKQPDIPQLPRPAKDDLPCDLIRWALSRQVRRIFHAELTSKITNETMTLTAELTRLQELLTALRGWLKTEEQEFLQEDLAWLIRELSVGTELSQQNEQASAVIDSLSDPGDRREAEVAIERYFTSKSEAARSSLQAARRSDRYLFLFSDLVNLARIPAVTPEAYAENSIWDRIPADPCDQITIAHHFKNIFKKKSKTIESKLKCTNKRAQDTNISELMRAIALSGKSDLAASFALGIAEAVRSKP
;
A
#
# COMPACT_ATOMS: atom_id res chain seq x y z
N VAL A 1 -4.99 11.40 6.30
CA VAL A 1 -3.64 11.60 6.85
C VAL A 1 -2.76 12.06 5.71
N ARG A 2 -2.06 13.18 5.88
CA ARG A 2 -1.05 13.73 4.97
C ARG A 2 0.33 13.30 5.47
N THR A 3 1.19 12.80 4.59
CA THR A 3 2.58 12.48 4.91
C THR A 3 3.48 13.39 4.10
N GLU A 4 4.38 14.10 4.77
CA GLU A 4 5.37 14.97 4.15
C GLU A 4 6.76 14.37 4.28
N LEU A 5 7.50 14.35 3.18
CA LEU A 5 8.87 13.87 3.11
C LEU A 5 9.77 15.03 2.72
N HIS A 6 10.76 15.30 3.55
CA HIS A 6 11.76 16.33 3.32
C HIS A 6 13.11 15.70 3.02
N ARG A 7 13.81 16.24 2.03
CA ARG A 7 15.19 15.86 1.68
C ARG A 7 15.94 17.10 1.27
N ASP A 8 17.17 17.21 1.74
CA ASP A 8 18.06 18.27 1.31
C ASP A 8 18.47 18.01 -0.15
N GLY A 9 18.37 19.04 -0.99
CA GLY A 9 18.74 18.96 -2.40
C GLY A 9 19.27 20.28 -2.89
N ALA A 10 20.43 20.26 -3.52
CA ALA A 10 21.08 21.46 -4.10
C ALA A 10 20.90 21.54 -5.62
N SER A 11 20.16 20.59 -6.24
CA SER A 11 20.08 20.40 -7.69
C SER A 11 18.68 20.70 -8.22
N ALA A 12 18.59 21.07 -9.49
CA ALA A 12 17.31 21.20 -10.23
C ALA A 12 16.64 19.84 -10.50
N THR A 13 17.34 18.73 -10.26
CA THR A 13 16.81 17.37 -10.37
C THR A 13 16.29 16.89 -9.02
N PRO A 14 15.14 16.20 -8.97
CA PRO A 14 14.64 15.61 -7.74
C PRO A 14 15.64 14.63 -7.13
N PRO A 15 15.75 14.53 -5.79
CA PRO A 15 16.53 13.50 -5.14
C PRO A 15 16.17 12.09 -5.63
N VAL A 16 17.15 11.22 -5.73
CA VAL A 16 16.96 9.85 -6.25
C VAL A 16 15.96 9.06 -5.43
N GLU A 17 15.87 9.30 -4.13
CA GLU A 17 14.92 8.67 -3.23
C GLU A 17 13.46 8.98 -3.60
N PHE A 18 13.18 10.19 -4.09
CA PHE A 18 11.85 10.53 -4.59
C PHE A 18 11.56 9.87 -5.94
N LEU A 19 12.56 9.74 -6.81
CA LEU A 19 12.40 9.02 -8.08
C LEU A 19 12.16 7.53 -7.83
N GLU A 20 12.86 6.91 -6.89
CA GLU A 20 12.63 5.53 -6.49
C GLU A 20 11.26 5.34 -5.84
N LEU A 21 10.84 6.27 -4.97
CA LEU A 21 9.50 6.26 -4.36
C LEU A 21 8.41 6.27 -5.43
N LEU A 22 8.54 7.16 -6.41
CA LEU A 22 7.56 7.38 -7.48
C LEU A 22 7.74 6.49 -8.70
N SER A 23 8.66 5.52 -8.68
CA SER A 23 9.02 4.71 -9.86
C SER A 23 7.81 4.04 -10.54
N VAL A 24 6.82 3.55 -9.77
CA VAL A 24 5.58 2.95 -10.32
C VAL A 24 4.66 3.96 -10.98
N ILE A 25 4.78 5.25 -10.66
CA ILE A 25 4.04 6.35 -11.30
C ILE A 25 4.80 6.84 -12.53
N LEU A 26 6.12 7.00 -12.39
CA LEU A 26 6.99 7.50 -13.46
C LEU A 26 7.17 6.50 -14.59
N GLN A 27 7.15 5.20 -14.28
CA GLN A 27 7.30 4.11 -15.27
C GLN A 27 8.49 4.32 -16.24
N GLY A 28 9.62 4.76 -15.69
CA GLY A 28 10.82 5.07 -16.47
C GLY A 28 10.82 6.41 -17.21
N SER A 29 9.77 7.21 -17.08
CA SER A 29 9.71 8.54 -17.70
C SER A 29 10.69 9.51 -17.02
N GLU A 30 11.33 10.34 -17.82
CA GLU A 30 12.14 11.45 -17.33
C GLU A 30 11.29 12.51 -16.65
N VAL A 31 11.77 13.02 -15.52
CA VAL A 31 11.12 14.13 -14.80
C VAL A 31 11.74 15.44 -15.25
N THR A 32 10.92 16.33 -15.78
CA THR A 32 11.35 17.66 -16.25
C THR A 32 10.60 18.77 -15.50
N PRO A 33 11.30 19.90 -15.19
CA PRO A 33 10.63 21.05 -14.59
C PRO A 33 9.58 21.64 -15.55
N ILE A 34 8.35 21.81 -15.09
CA ILE A 34 7.26 22.35 -15.91
C ILE A 34 6.77 23.71 -15.44
N ALA A 35 6.91 23.98 -14.15
CA ALA A 35 6.55 25.26 -13.55
C ALA A 35 7.36 25.50 -12.28
N ARG A 36 7.44 26.75 -11.85
CA ARG A 36 8.03 27.16 -10.57
C ARG A 36 6.94 27.82 -9.72
N VAL A 37 6.88 27.39 -8.47
CA VAL A 37 6.11 28.06 -7.42
C VAL A 37 7.13 28.73 -6.51
N GLN A 38 7.05 30.05 -6.39
CA GLN A 38 7.86 30.82 -5.45
C GLN A 38 6.91 31.43 -4.42
N THR A 39 7.23 31.25 -3.15
CA THR A 39 6.39 31.73 -2.04
C THR A 39 7.22 32.59 -1.11
N GLU A 40 6.77 33.80 -0.87
CA GLU A 40 7.24 34.64 0.24
C GLU A 40 6.31 34.41 1.42
N ARG A 41 6.82 33.70 2.46
CA ARG A 41 6.03 33.21 3.58
C ARG A 41 6.23 34.04 4.84
N LYS A 42 5.12 34.44 5.47
CA LYS A 42 5.11 35.18 6.74
C LYS A 42 4.27 34.42 7.76
N PRO A 43 4.87 33.47 8.50
CA PRO A 43 4.14 32.69 9.50
C PRO A 43 3.90 33.51 10.76
N ARG A 44 2.77 33.27 11.42
CA ARG A 44 2.39 33.81 12.73
C ARG A 44 1.76 32.71 13.56
N VAL A 45 2.30 32.50 14.74
CA VAL A 45 1.75 31.52 15.68
C VAL A 45 0.76 32.20 16.61
N LEU A 46 -0.46 31.70 16.64
CA LEU A 46 -1.47 32.10 17.60
C LEU A 46 -1.37 31.22 18.84
N VAL A 47 -1.37 31.85 20.00
CA VAL A 47 -1.21 31.19 21.30
C VAL A 47 -2.45 31.46 22.12
N ASP A 48 -2.99 30.43 22.72
CA ASP A 48 -3.96 30.50 23.80
C ASP A 48 -3.21 30.50 25.17
N SER A 49 -3.93 30.77 26.25
CA SER A 49 -3.42 30.64 27.64
C SER A 49 -2.84 29.26 27.95
N ARG A 50 -3.05 28.29 27.08
CA ARG A 50 -2.65 26.89 27.25
C ARG A 50 -1.46 26.47 26.39
N ASP A 51 -1.26 27.03 25.18
CA ASP A 51 -0.10 26.76 24.31
C ASP A 51 -0.32 27.33 22.88
N ALA A 52 0.66 27.14 22.00
CA ALA A 52 0.50 27.42 20.55
C ALA A 52 -0.55 26.49 19.94
N ILE A 53 -1.56 27.08 19.29
CA ILE A 53 -2.74 26.33 18.83
C ILE A 53 -2.94 26.37 17.32
N ILE A 54 -2.57 27.47 16.66
CA ILE A 54 -2.76 27.68 15.22
C ILE A 54 -1.52 28.37 14.67
N GLU A 55 -1.06 27.92 13.50
CA GLU A 55 -0.16 28.69 12.66
C GLU A 55 -0.96 29.35 11.53
N LEU A 56 -0.92 30.67 11.48
CA LEU A 56 -1.49 31.48 10.41
C LEU A 56 -0.37 31.89 9.46
N VAL A 57 -0.44 31.43 8.23
CA VAL A 57 0.60 31.67 7.23
C VAL A 57 0.08 32.60 6.15
N ASP A 58 0.76 33.73 5.96
CA ASP A 58 0.47 34.73 4.93
C ASP A 58 1.51 34.56 3.80
N ASP A 59 1.10 33.96 2.70
CA ASP A 59 1.94 33.61 1.56
C ASP A 59 1.66 34.56 0.38
N LEU A 60 2.70 35.22 -0.12
CA LEU A 60 2.68 35.85 -1.44
C LEU A 60 3.27 34.86 -2.45
N VAL A 61 2.46 34.39 -3.37
CA VAL A 61 2.79 33.31 -4.30
C VAL A 61 2.97 33.86 -5.70
N THR A 62 4.11 33.56 -6.33
CA THR A 62 4.39 33.83 -7.73
C THR A 62 4.54 32.52 -8.49
N LEU A 63 3.73 32.30 -9.51
CA LEU A 63 3.79 31.15 -10.41
C LEU A 63 4.48 31.52 -11.71
N SER A 64 5.42 30.70 -12.19
CA SER A 64 6.13 30.97 -13.44
C SER A 64 6.39 29.70 -14.25
N ARG A 65 6.49 29.86 -15.58
CA ARG A 65 6.97 28.86 -16.54
C ARG A 65 8.18 29.42 -17.30
N GLY A 66 9.34 28.82 -17.08
CA GLY A 66 10.59 29.41 -17.54
C GLY A 66 10.76 30.81 -16.93
N THR A 67 10.84 31.84 -17.77
CA THR A 67 10.99 33.24 -17.37
C THR A 67 9.66 34.01 -17.29
N HIS A 68 8.53 33.40 -17.66
CA HIS A 68 7.23 34.07 -17.69
C HIS A 68 6.47 33.86 -16.40
N ILE A 69 6.06 34.93 -15.75
CA ILE A 69 5.11 34.90 -14.64
C ILE A 69 3.73 34.62 -15.26
N ILE A 70 3.06 33.58 -14.74
CA ILE A 70 1.72 33.17 -15.19
C ILE A 70 0.63 33.62 -14.23
N ASP A 71 0.95 33.78 -12.95
CA ASP A 71 0.02 34.26 -11.94
C ASP A 71 0.75 34.77 -10.68
N GLU A 72 0.11 35.69 -9.96
CA GLU A 72 0.54 36.16 -8.63
C GLU A 72 -0.69 36.31 -7.75
N PHE A 73 -0.67 35.70 -6.58
CA PHE A 73 -1.76 35.81 -5.64
C PHE A 73 -1.27 35.75 -4.19
N ARG A 74 -2.13 36.20 -3.28
CA ARG A 74 -1.92 36.08 -1.84
C ARG A 74 -2.82 35.00 -1.30
N GLU A 75 -2.25 34.08 -0.52
CA GLU A 75 -2.96 33.00 0.15
C GLU A 75 -2.72 33.07 1.64
N ILE A 76 -3.78 32.84 2.43
CA ILE A 76 -3.68 32.71 3.89
C ILE A 76 -4.05 31.28 4.25
N GLU A 77 -3.10 30.55 4.83
CA GLU A 77 -3.30 29.20 5.32
C GLU A 77 -3.52 29.22 6.84
N ILE A 78 -4.50 28.46 7.33
CA ILE A 78 -4.78 28.28 8.74
C ILE A 78 -4.41 26.82 9.07
N GLU A 79 -3.28 26.61 9.75
CA GLU A 79 -2.79 25.29 10.09
C GLU A 79 -3.02 25.03 11.58
N LEU A 80 -3.71 23.94 11.90
CA LEU A 80 -3.93 23.53 13.28
C LEU A 80 -2.66 22.90 13.84
N ILE A 81 -2.11 23.45 14.90
CA ILE A 81 -1.05 22.83 15.71
C ILE A 81 -1.70 21.85 16.70
N ASN A 82 -2.91 22.19 17.17
CA ASN A 82 -3.71 21.38 18.06
C ASN A 82 -5.13 21.24 17.50
N ASP A 83 -5.61 20.01 17.31
CA ASP A 83 -6.96 19.73 16.80
C ASP A 83 -8.08 20.36 17.65
N ALA A 84 -7.83 20.61 18.93
CA ALA A 84 -8.78 21.29 19.82
C ALA A 84 -9.02 22.76 19.42
N ALA A 85 -8.16 23.37 18.59
CA ALA A 85 -8.29 24.75 18.12
C ALA A 85 -9.16 24.90 16.85
N MET A 86 -9.86 23.87 16.45
CA MET A 86 -10.79 23.92 15.31
C MET A 86 -11.84 25.04 15.42
N PRO A 87 -12.47 25.30 16.61
CA PRO A 87 -13.42 26.41 16.74
C PRO A 87 -12.79 27.77 16.44
N GLU A 88 -11.57 28.01 16.95
CA GLU A 88 -10.83 29.25 16.72
C GLU A 88 -10.44 29.41 15.24
N ALA A 89 -10.04 28.33 14.58
CA ALA A 89 -9.74 28.32 13.15
C ALA A 89 -10.97 28.70 12.30
N LEU A 90 -12.16 28.22 12.66
CA LEU A 90 -13.40 28.59 11.99
C LEU A 90 -13.72 30.07 12.15
N VAL A 91 -13.54 30.64 13.36
CA VAL A 91 -13.72 32.08 13.59
C VAL A 91 -12.75 32.92 12.76
N ILE A 92 -11.48 32.49 12.66
CA ILE A 92 -10.49 33.16 11.80
C ILE A 92 -10.93 33.10 10.33
N GLY A 93 -11.40 31.95 9.88
CA GLY A 93 -11.95 31.77 8.53
C GLY A 93 -13.11 32.74 8.23
N GLU A 94 -14.03 32.93 9.19
CA GLU A 94 -15.13 33.88 9.05
C GLU A 94 -14.63 35.33 8.99
N ILE A 95 -13.65 35.71 9.80
CA ILE A 95 -13.03 37.04 9.80
C ILE A 95 -12.38 37.31 8.45
N LEU A 96 -11.62 36.35 7.91
CA LEU A 96 -10.99 36.47 6.62
C LEU A 96 -12.02 36.57 5.48
N GLY A 97 -13.08 35.76 5.53
CA GLY A 97 -14.20 35.85 4.58
C GLY A 97 -14.89 37.17 4.59
N ASN A 98 -15.17 37.75 5.79
CA ASN A 98 -15.74 39.08 5.94
C ASN A 98 -14.80 40.22 5.46
N ALA A 99 -13.49 39.96 5.45
CA ALA A 99 -12.49 40.87 4.88
C ALA A 99 -12.31 40.73 3.37
N GLY A 100 -13.05 39.82 2.73
CA GLY A 100 -13.07 39.61 1.27
C GLY A 100 -12.16 38.47 0.79
N ALA A 101 -11.67 37.59 1.69
CA ALA A 101 -10.97 36.40 1.27
C ALA A 101 -11.95 35.32 0.75
N GLU A 102 -11.58 34.66 -0.34
CA GLU A 102 -12.33 33.53 -0.89
C GLU A 102 -11.69 32.21 -0.46
N SER A 103 -12.52 31.24 -0.06
CA SER A 103 -12.02 29.91 0.27
C SER A 103 -11.57 29.17 -0.99
N SER A 104 -10.34 28.64 -0.98
CA SER A 104 -9.79 27.84 -2.08
C SER A 104 -9.42 26.44 -1.62
N SER A 105 -9.70 25.44 -2.47
CA SER A 105 -9.22 24.06 -2.31
C SER A 105 -8.13 23.69 -3.33
N VAL A 106 -7.71 24.64 -4.15
CA VAL A 106 -6.72 24.43 -5.22
C VAL A 106 -5.33 24.62 -4.64
N SER A 107 -4.48 23.61 -4.72
CA SER A 107 -3.09 23.72 -4.26
C SER A 107 -2.27 24.64 -5.19
N LYS A 108 -1.24 25.31 -4.64
CA LYS A 108 -0.26 26.12 -5.42
C LYS A 108 0.32 25.36 -6.61
N ALA A 109 0.61 24.06 -6.41
CA ALA A 109 1.09 23.19 -7.49
C ALA A 109 0.04 22.98 -8.59
N ALA A 110 -1.23 22.75 -8.22
CA ALA A 110 -2.31 22.61 -9.20
C ALA A 110 -2.54 23.93 -9.98
N SER A 111 -2.45 25.06 -9.33
CA SER A 111 -2.50 26.38 -9.98
C SER A 111 -1.36 26.56 -10.98
N ALA A 112 -0.14 26.17 -10.62
CA ALA A 112 1.01 26.22 -11.52
C ALA A 112 0.87 25.29 -12.74
N PHE A 113 0.22 24.13 -12.55
CA PHE A 113 -0.11 23.19 -13.62
C PHE A 113 -1.20 23.72 -14.56
N GLY A 114 -2.11 24.53 -14.03
CA GLY A 114 -3.24 25.05 -14.76
C GLY A 114 -4.24 23.96 -15.19
N PRO A 115 -4.86 24.06 -16.41
CA PRO A 115 -5.86 23.09 -16.85
C PRO A 115 -5.40 21.63 -16.88
N ALA A 116 -4.09 21.38 -16.95
CA ALA A 116 -3.55 20.02 -16.91
C ALA A 116 -3.79 19.34 -15.56
N ALA A 117 -3.86 20.07 -14.45
CA ALA A 117 -4.17 19.54 -13.13
C ALA A 117 -5.61 19.02 -12.99
N GLN A 118 -6.51 19.44 -13.90
CA GLN A 118 -7.92 19.03 -13.90
C GLN A 118 -8.18 17.80 -14.78
N LYS A 119 -7.16 17.29 -15.49
CA LYS A 119 -7.32 16.07 -16.27
C LYS A 119 -7.62 14.88 -15.34
N GLN A 120 -8.43 13.96 -15.85
CA GLN A 120 -8.68 12.73 -15.11
C GLN A 120 -7.35 11.99 -14.86
N PRO A 121 -7.16 11.45 -13.65
CA PRO A 121 -5.97 10.65 -13.35
C PRO A 121 -5.93 9.37 -14.20
N ASP A 122 -4.73 8.82 -14.42
CA ASP A 122 -4.54 7.60 -15.19
C ASP A 122 -5.33 6.42 -14.63
N ILE A 123 -5.46 6.33 -13.31
CA ILE A 123 -6.36 5.39 -12.66
C ILE A 123 -7.66 6.13 -12.31
N PRO A 124 -8.76 5.90 -13.06
CA PRO A 124 -9.96 6.71 -12.94
C PRO A 124 -10.63 6.53 -11.57
N GLN A 125 -11.17 7.64 -11.05
CA GLN A 125 -12.02 7.62 -9.87
C GLN A 125 -13.48 7.52 -10.31
N LEU A 126 -13.94 6.29 -10.50
CA LEU A 126 -15.31 6.04 -10.95
C LEU A 126 -16.29 6.09 -9.76
N PRO A 127 -17.50 6.64 -9.96
CA PRO A 127 -18.57 6.53 -8.98
C PRO A 127 -18.99 5.07 -8.82
N ARG A 128 -19.57 4.74 -7.67
CA ARG A 128 -20.12 3.40 -7.46
C ARG A 128 -21.31 3.19 -8.41
N PRO A 129 -21.32 2.11 -9.20
CA PRO A 129 -22.42 1.82 -10.10
C PRO A 129 -23.76 1.64 -9.37
N ALA A 130 -24.82 2.08 -10.02
CA ALA A 130 -26.20 1.84 -9.61
C ALA A 130 -26.59 0.37 -9.86
N LYS A 131 -27.77 -0.03 -9.36
CA LYS A 131 -28.24 -1.42 -9.51
C LYS A 131 -28.51 -1.79 -10.98
N ASP A 132 -28.90 -0.79 -11.77
CA ASP A 132 -29.33 -0.98 -13.18
C ASP A 132 -28.19 -0.72 -14.16
N ASP A 133 -26.97 -0.41 -13.68
CA ASP A 133 -25.80 -0.25 -14.54
C ASP A 133 -25.30 -1.59 -15.07
N LEU A 134 -24.57 -1.55 -16.19
CA LEU A 134 -24.07 -2.75 -16.85
C LEU A 134 -22.99 -3.47 -16.02
N PRO A 135 -22.85 -4.78 -16.18
CA PRO A 135 -21.76 -5.55 -15.55
C PRO A 135 -20.37 -4.99 -15.80
N CYS A 136 -20.11 -4.49 -17.00
CA CYS A 136 -18.82 -3.86 -17.34
C CYS A 136 -18.54 -2.62 -16.48
N ASP A 137 -19.54 -1.84 -16.07
CA ASP A 137 -19.35 -0.66 -15.23
C ASP A 137 -18.96 -1.08 -13.81
N LEU A 138 -19.58 -2.14 -13.29
CA LEU A 138 -19.21 -2.71 -12.00
C LEU A 138 -17.78 -3.28 -12.02
N ILE A 139 -17.41 -3.99 -13.09
CA ILE A 139 -16.06 -4.55 -13.27
C ILE A 139 -15.03 -3.42 -13.30
N ARG A 140 -15.26 -2.40 -14.12
CA ARG A 140 -14.37 -1.22 -14.22
C ARG A 140 -14.21 -0.50 -12.88
N TRP A 141 -15.32 -0.26 -12.18
CA TRP A 141 -15.30 0.36 -10.86
C TRP A 141 -14.51 -0.48 -9.84
N ALA A 142 -14.76 -1.79 -9.78
CA ALA A 142 -14.10 -2.68 -8.83
C ALA A 142 -12.59 -2.75 -9.07
N LEU A 143 -12.18 -2.92 -10.33
CA LEU A 143 -10.77 -2.99 -10.73
C LEU A 143 -10.07 -1.65 -10.51
N SER A 144 -10.65 -0.53 -10.97
CA SER A 144 -10.08 0.79 -10.76
C SER A 144 -9.89 1.11 -9.26
N ARG A 145 -10.89 0.80 -8.44
CA ARG A 145 -10.80 0.99 -7.00
C ARG A 145 -9.69 0.13 -6.37
N GLN A 146 -9.59 -1.15 -6.77
CA GLN A 146 -8.60 -2.07 -6.22
C GLN A 146 -7.18 -1.66 -6.63
N VAL A 147 -6.97 -1.28 -7.89
CA VAL A 147 -5.67 -0.81 -8.38
C VAL A 147 -5.23 0.48 -7.65
N ARG A 148 -6.14 1.43 -7.44
CA ARG A 148 -5.82 2.64 -6.63
C ARG A 148 -5.35 2.28 -5.22
N ARG A 149 -5.97 1.29 -4.57
CA ARG A 149 -5.54 0.82 -3.25
C ARG A 149 -4.15 0.20 -3.28
N ILE A 150 -3.83 -0.55 -4.34
CA ILE A 150 -2.49 -1.12 -4.54
C ILE A 150 -1.45 -0.02 -4.69
N PHE A 151 -1.69 1.00 -5.52
CA PHE A 151 -0.76 2.12 -5.67
C PHE A 151 -0.54 2.88 -4.35
N HIS A 152 -1.62 3.13 -3.60
CA HIS A 152 -1.50 3.75 -2.29
C HIS A 152 -0.71 2.88 -1.30
N ALA A 153 -0.99 1.58 -1.26
CA ALA A 153 -0.28 0.64 -0.40
C ALA A 153 1.20 0.51 -0.78
N GLU A 154 1.52 0.55 -2.09
CA GLU A 154 2.92 0.51 -2.55
C GLU A 154 3.70 1.76 -2.12
N LEU A 155 3.14 2.96 -2.32
CA LEU A 155 3.76 4.20 -1.86
C LEU A 155 3.98 4.17 -0.34
N THR A 156 2.95 3.75 0.41
CA THR A 156 3.05 3.60 1.86
C THR A 156 4.14 2.60 2.24
N SER A 157 4.21 1.45 1.58
CA SER A 157 5.20 0.42 1.88
C SER A 157 6.64 0.86 1.63
N LYS A 158 6.86 1.72 0.63
CA LYS A 158 8.17 2.32 0.37
C LYS A 158 8.58 3.35 1.43
N ILE A 159 7.60 4.06 1.99
CA ILE A 159 7.84 5.06 3.05
C ILE A 159 8.09 4.38 4.40
N THR A 160 7.26 3.40 4.75
CA THR A 160 7.27 2.77 6.08
C THR A 160 8.12 1.50 6.16
N ASN A 161 8.54 0.96 5.03
CA ASN A 161 9.13 -0.38 4.88
C ASN A 161 8.20 -1.53 5.37
N GLU A 162 6.90 -1.28 5.48
CA GLU A 162 5.89 -2.26 5.89
C GLU A 162 5.18 -2.79 4.63
N THR A 163 5.17 -4.13 4.44
CA THR A 163 4.70 -4.77 3.20
C THR A 163 3.35 -5.47 3.33
N MET A 164 2.84 -5.67 4.56
CA MET A 164 1.61 -6.45 4.80
C MET A 164 0.39 -5.87 4.09
N THR A 165 0.21 -4.54 4.14
CA THR A 165 -0.91 -3.87 3.49
C THR A 165 -0.88 -4.06 1.98
N LEU A 166 0.30 -3.90 1.37
CA LEU A 166 0.48 -4.12 -0.08
C LEU A 166 0.21 -5.57 -0.46
N THR A 167 0.77 -6.53 0.28
CA THR A 167 0.53 -7.96 0.08
C THR A 167 -0.96 -8.29 0.14
N ALA A 168 -1.67 -7.74 1.12
CA ALA A 168 -3.11 -7.94 1.25
C ALA A 168 -3.91 -7.36 0.07
N GLU A 169 -3.54 -6.17 -0.42
CA GLU A 169 -4.24 -5.56 -1.56
C GLU A 169 -3.96 -6.29 -2.88
N LEU A 170 -2.73 -6.78 -3.10
CA LEU A 170 -2.40 -7.63 -4.26
C LEU A 170 -3.16 -8.96 -4.20
N THR A 171 -3.23 -9.59 -3.04
CA THR A 171 -4.01 -10.82 -2.84
C THR A 171 -5.50 -10.61 -3.12
N ARG A 172 -6.07 -9.48 -2.67
CA ARG A 172 -7.46 -9.11 -3.00
C ARG A 172 -7.68 -8.94 -4.51
N LEU A 173 -6.69 -8.38 -5.22
CA LEU A 173 -6.79 -8.30 -6.68
C LEU A 173 -6.79 -9.69 -7.32
N GLN A 174 -5.93 -10.62 -6.89
CA GLN A 174 -5.96 -12.00 -7.39
C GLN A 174 -7.31 -12.68 -7.15
N GLU A 175 -7.90 -12.48 -5.98
CA GLU A 175 -9.24 -13.00 -5.65
C GLU A 175 -10.30 -12.36 -6.56
N LEU A 176 -10.24 -11.05 -6.78
CA LEU A 176 -11.13 -10.33 -7.68
C LEU A 176 -11.02 -10.83 -9.12
N LEU A 177 -9.81 -10.97 -9.66
CA LEU A 177 -9.56 -11.52 -10.99
C LEU A 177 -10.11 -12.95 -11.11
N THR A 178 -9.94 -13.76 -10.07
CA THR A 178 -10.50 -15.13 -10.02
C THR A 178 -12.04 -15.11 -10.03
N ALA A 179 -12.65 -14.18 -9.31
CA ALA A 179 -14.11 -14.02 -9.29
C ALA A 179 -14.66 -13.51 -10.63
N LEU A 180 -13.86 -12.73 -11.35
CA LEU A 180 -14.19 -12.19 -12.68
C LEU A 180 -13.82 -13.12 -13.83
N ARG A 181 -13.39 -14.37 -13.54
CA ARG A 181 -13.10 -15.35 -14.59
C ARG A 181 -14.32 -15.59 -15.47
N GLY A 182 -14.13 -15.46 -16.78
CA GLY A 182 -15.20 -15.55 -17.78
C GLY A 182 -15.85 -14.19 -18.12
N TRP A 183 -15.54 -13.13 -17.38
CA TRP A 183 -15.93 -11.76 -17.67
C TRP A 183 -14.79 -10.92 -18.25
N LEU A 184 -13.56 -11.34 -18.02
CA LEU A 184 -12.35 -10.77 -18.58
C LEU A 184 -11.71 -11.78 -19.55
N LYS A 185 -10.99 -11.29 -20.55
CA LYS A 185 -10.26 -12.16 -21.49
C LYS A 185 -9.17 -12.95 -20.77
N THR A 186 -9.07 -14.22 -21.05
CA THR A 186 -8.26 -15.18 -20.28
C THR A 186 -6.76 -14.93 -20.38
N GLU A 187 -6.25 -14.64 -21.58
CA GLU A 187 -4.81 -14.50 -21.82
C GLU A 187 -4.17 -13.38 -20.98
N GLU A 188 -4.80 -12.22 -20.93
CA GLU A 188 -4.30 -11.08 -20.14
C GLU A 188 -4.36 -11.36 -18.63
N GLN A 189 -5.35 -12.15 -18.18
CA GLN A 189 -5.48 -12.52 -16.77
C GLN A 189 -4.38 -13.46 -16.29
N GLU A 190 -3.97 -14.42 -17.10
CA GLU A 190 -2.99 -15.44 -16.71
C GLU A 190 -1.62 -14.81 -16.45
N PHE A 191 -1.14 -13.98 -17.38
CA PHE A 191 0.13 -13.25 -17.20
C PHE A 191 0.11 -12.34 -15.96
N LEU A 192 -0.97 -11.57 -15.78
CA LEU A 192 -1.11 -10.69 -14.63
C LEU A 192 -1.15 -11.48 -13.31
N GLN A 193 -1.80 -12.64 -13.27
CA GLN A 193 -1.85 -13.47 -12.07
C GLN A 193 -0.48 -14.06 -11.70
N GLU A 194 0.36 -14.41 -12.68
CA GLU A 194 1.72 -14.87 -12.43
C GLU A 194 2.61 -13.77 -11.85
N ASP A 195 2.49 -12.56 -12.38
CA ASP A 195 3.26 -11.41 -11.89
C ASP A 195 2.80 -10.93 -10.51
N LEU A 196 1.51 -10.95 -10.25
CA LEU A 196 0.96 -10.72 -8.91
C LEU A 196 1.47 -11.77 -7.91
N ALA A 197 1.44 -13.06 -8.29
CA ALA A 197 1.93 -14.13 -7.44
C ALA A 197 3.43 -14.03 -7.16
N TRP A 198 4.21 -13.60 -8.16
CA TRP A 198 5.63 -13.32 -8.00
C TRP A 198 5.86 -12.19 -6.98
N LEU A 199 5.22 -11.02 -7.17
CA LEU A 199 5.42 -9.89 -6.28
C LEU A 199 4.94 -10.20 -4.85
N ILE A 200 3.81 -10.89 -4.68
CA ILE A 200 3.33 -11.35 -3.37
C ILE A 200 4.38 -12.21 -2.66
N ARG A 201 5.03 -13.14 -3.37
CA ARG A 201 6.11 -13.95 -2.80
C ARG A 201 7.28 -13.10 -2.32
N GLU A 202 7.75 -12.17 -3.17
CA GLU A 202 8.86 -11.27 -2.78
C GLU A 202 8.54 -10.43 -1.53
N LEU A 203 7.30 -9.94 -1.43
CA LEU A 203 6.83 -9.16 -0.28
C LEU A 203 6.64 -9.99 0.99
N SER A 204 6.23 -11.26 0.85
CA SER A 204 5.89 -12.12 1.99
C SER A 204 7.11 -12.63 2.76
N VAL A 205 8.27 -12.75 2.10
CA VAL A 205 9.48 -13.31 2.73
C VAL A 205 9.86 -12.58 4.01
N GLY A 206 9.84 -11.23 4.01
CA GLY A 206 10.18 -10.43 5.18
C GLY A 206 9.20 -10.64 6.35
N THR A 207 7.90 -10.71 6.06
CA THR A 207 6.85 -10.94 7.06
C THR A 207 6.95 -12.36 7.65
N GLU A 208 7.19 -13.35 6.80
CA GLU A 208 7.38 -14.73 7.24
C GLU A 208 8.60 -14.87 8.16
N LEU A 209 9.72 -14.22 7.81
CA LEU A 209 10.92 -14.18 8.65
C LEU A 209 10.67 -13.53 10.00
N SER A 210 9.91 -12.43 10.04
CA SER A 210 9.55 -11.77 11.30
C SER A 210 8.71 -12.67 12.19
N GLN A 211 7.70 -13.34 11.64
CA GLN A 211 6.87 -14.30 12.37
C GLN A 211 7.69 -15.50 12.87
N GLN A 212 8.60 -16.03 12.06
CA GLN A 212 9.49 -17.12 12.47
C GLN A 212 10.43 -16.67 13.60
N ASN A 213 10.94 -15.43 13.55
CA ASN A 213 11.79 -14.89 14.60
C ASN A 213 11.03 -14.76 15.93
N GLU A 214 9.79 -14.23 15.91
CA GLU A 214 8.93 -14.14 17.09
C GLU A 214 8.67 -15.54 17.70
N GLN A 215 8.38 -16.53 16.86
CA GLN A 215 8.16 -17.90 17.32
C GLN A 215 9.43 -18.52 17.91
N ALA A 216 10.58 -18.30 17.27
CA ALA A 216 11.86 -18.77 17.76
C ALA A 216 12.22 -18.11 19.10
N SER A 217 12.01 -16.82 19.25
CA SER A 217 12.21 -16.08 20.50
C SER A 217 11.34 -16.64 21.64
N ALA A 218 10.05 -16.90 21.37
CA ALA A 218 9.14 -17.49 22.37
C ALA A 218 9.60 -18.90 22.85
N VAL A 219 10.23 -19.67 21.95
CA VAL A 219 10.81 -20.97 22.33
C VAL A 219 12.04 -20.78 23.22
N ILE A 220 12.92 -19.82 22.89
CA ILE A 220 14.11 -19.52 23.70
C ILE A 220 13.72 -19.04 25.09
N ASP A 221 12.69 -18.20 25.22
CA ASP A 221 12.19 -17.72 26.50
C ASP A 221 11.73 -18.84 27.42
N SER A 222 11.38 -20.01 26.88
CA SER A 222 11.02 -21.22 27.64
C SER A 222 12.20 -22.01 28.17
N LEU A 223 13.45 -21.69 27.80
CA LEU A 223 14.65 -22.35 28.24
C LEU A 223 14.92 -22.08 29.72
N SER A 224 15.22 -23.15 30.50
CA SER A 224 15.46 -23.05 31.93
C SER A 224 16.87 -22.58 32.26
N ASP A 225 17.86 -22.93 31.43
CA ASP A 225 19.26 -22.56 31.65
C ASP A 225 19.57 -21.19 31.04
N PRO A 226 20.10 -20.23 31.81
CA PRO A 226 20.42 -18.90 31.33
C PRO A 226 21.58 -18.87 30.32
N GLY A 227 22.52 -19.82 30.39
CA GLY A 227 23.64 -19.91 29.47
C GLY A 227 23.18 -20.37 28.09
N ASP A 228 22.40 -21.46 28.05
CA ASP A 228 21.80 -21.98 26.82
C ASP A 228 20.89 -20.96 26.16
N ARG A 229 20.09 -20.20 26.95
CA ARG A 229 19.25 -19.13 26.46
C ARG A 229 20.06 -18.07 25.72
N ARG A 230 21.11 -17.55 26.33
CA ARG A 230 21.95 -16.49 25.75
C ARG A 230 22.66 -16.95 24.48
N GLU A 231 23.14 -18.18 24.42
CA GLU A 231 23.78 -18.76 23.24
C GLU A 231 22.76 -18.89 22.08
N ALA A 232 21.54 -19.35 22.39
CA ALA A 232 20.46 -19.49 21.45
C ALA A 232 19.99 -18.12 20.91
N GLU A 233 19.87 -17.10 21.77
CA GLU A 233 19.52 -15.72 21.38
C GLU A 233 20.52 -15.17 20.35
N VAL A 234 21.82 -15.29 20.61
CA VAL A 234 22.88 -14.81 19.69
C VAL A 234 22.84 -15.55 18.35
N ALA A 235 22.61 -16.86 18.38
CA ALA A 235 22.53 -17.65 17.15
C ALA A 235 21.33 -17.29 16.29
N ILE A 236 20.15 -17.11 16.92
CA ILE A 236 18.92 -16.72 16.25
C ILE A 236 19.01 -15.30 15.71
N GLU A 237 19.47 -14.34 16.49
CA GLU A 237 19.66 -12.96 16.04
C GLU A 237 20.54 -12.90 14.79
N ARG A 238 21.69 -13.60 14.80
CA ARG A 238 22.58 -13.65 13.63
C ARG A 238 21.90 -14.26 12.41
N TYR A 239 21.14 -15.34 12.58
CA TYR A 239 20.45 -16.02 11.50
C TYR A 239 19.38 -15.10 10.88
N PHE A 240 18.48 -14.52 11.70
CA PHE A 240 17.39 -13.69 11.18
C PHE A 240 17.88 -12.36 10.64
N THR A 241 18.93 -11.75 11.22
CA THR A 241 19.56 -10.55 10.66
C THR A 241 20.03 -10.81 9.23
N SER A 242 20.84 -11.86 9.02
CA SER A 242 21.35 -12.22 7.69
C SER A 242 20.23 -12.51 6.69
N LYS A 243 19.19 -13.25 7.10
CA LYS A 243 18.04 -13.58 6.23
C LYS A 243 17.19 -12.37 5.91
N SER A 244 16.96 -11.50 6.88
CA SER A 244 16.20 -10.26 6.68
C SER A 244 16.92 -9.27 5.76
N GLU A 245 18.24 -9.17 5.85
CA GLU A 245 19.05 -8.39 4.93
C GLU A 245 18.98 -8.92 3.49
N ALA A 246 19.08 -10.24 3.33
CA ALA A 246 18.94 -10.88 2.02
C ALA A 246 17.53 -10.68 1.44
N ALA A 247 16.47 -10.84 2.23
CA ALA A 247 15.09 -10.60 1.81
C ALA A 247 14.86 -9.15 1.40
N ARG A 248 15.41 -8.20 2.17
CA ARG A 248 15.34 -6.76 1.84
C ARG A 248 16.04 -6.46 0.53
N SER A 249 17.23 -7.02 0.32
CA SER A 249 18.00 -6.85 -0.92
C SER A 249 17.28 -7.45 -2.12
N SER A 250 16.65 -8.63 -1.97
CA SER A 250 15.83 -9.26 -3.02
C SER A 250 14.63 -8.39 -3.39
N LEU A 251 13.89 -7.89 -2.40
CA LEU A 251 12.76 -6.99 -2.63
C LEU A 251 13.17 -5.69 -3.31
N GLN A 252 14.30 -5.10 -2.93
CA GLN A 252 14.83 -3.90 -3.60
C GLN A 252 15.20 -4.20 -5.06
N ALA A 253 15.83 -5.34 -5.33
CA ALA A 253 16.13 -5.77 -6.70
C ALA A 253 14.86 -6.00 -7.51
N ALA A 254 13.84 -6.65 -6.91
CA ALA A 254 12.54 -6.85 -7.53
C ALA A 254 11.87 -5.52 -7.90
N ARG A 255 11.87 -4.53 -7.00
CA ARG A 255 11.31 -3.18 -7.21
C ARG A 255 12.02 -2.35 -8.28
N ARG A 256 13.27 -2.69 -8.60
CA ARG A 256 14.07 -2.04 -9.67
C ARG A 256 14.01 -2.80 -11.00
N SER A 257 13.33 -3.94 -11.04
CA SER A 257 13.23 -4.77 -12.26
C SER A 257 12.19 -4.23 -13.24
N ASP A 258 12.42 -4.46 -14.53
CA ASP A 258 11.44 -4.16 -15.58
C ASP A 258 10.12 -4.91 -15.36
N ARG A 259 10.19 -6.15 -14.84
CA ARG A 259 9.01 -6.94 -14.51
C ARG A 259 8.08 -6.22 -13.53
N TYR A 260 8.66 -5.57 -12.53
CA TYR A 260 7.89 -4.80 -11.55
C TYR A 260 7.23 -3.58 -12.20
N LEU A 261 7.96 -2.83 -13.05
CA LEU A 261 7.41 -1.68 -13.74
C LEU A 261 6.31 -2.07 -14.72
N PHE A 262 6.50 -3.16 -15.47
CA PHE A 262 5.48 -3.69 -16.38
C PHE A 262 4.24 -4.14 -15.62
N LEU A 263 4.36 -4.83 -14.50
CA LEU A 263 3.21 -5.20 -13.65
C LEU A 263 2.38 -3.96 -13.29
N PHE A 264 3.01 -2.88 -12.81
CA PHE A 264 2.29 -1.66 -12.44
C PHE A 264 1.69 -0.93 -13.65
N SER A 265 2.34 -0.99 -14.82
CA SER A 265 1.76 -0.51 -16.09
C SER A 265 0.51 -1.30 -16.47
N ASP A 266 0.55 -2.63 -16.36
CA ASP A 266 -0.59 -3.49 -16.65
C ASP A 266 -1.74 -3.27 -15.66
N LEU A 267 -1.43 -2.99 -14.39
CA LEU A 267 -2.45 -2.59 -13.42
C LEU A 267 -3.15 -1.27 -13.81
N VAL A 268 -2.41 -0.29 -14.32
CA VAL A 268 -3.01 0.96 -14.83
C VAL A 268 -3.92 0.66 -16.03
N ASN A 269 -3.46 -0.15 -16.98
CA ASN A 269 -4.25 -0.55 -18.14
C ASN A 269 -5.52 -1.31 -17.73
N LEU A 270 -5.39 -2.24 -16.79
CA LEU A 270 -6.53 -2.97 -16.20
C LEU A 270 -7.57 -2.03 -15.57
N ALA A 271 -7.13 -0.97 -14.90
CA ALA A 271 -8.02 0.00 -14.26
C ALA A 271 -8.71 0.92 -15.27
N ARG A 272 -8.04 1.26 -16.37
CA ARG A 272 -8.54 2.18 -17.39
C ARG A 272 -9.47 1.51 -18.38
N ILE A 273 -9.03 0.41 -18.96
CA ILE A 273 -9.69 -0.28 -20.06
C ILE A 273 -9.56 -1.78 -19.85
N PRO A 274 -10.28 -2.38 -18.88
CA PRO A 274 -10.25 -3.81 -18.69
C PRO A 274 -10.76 -4.52 -19.96
N ALA A 275 -10.05 -5.54 -20.40
CA ALA A 275 -10.45 -6.35 -21.54
C ALA A 275 -11.61 -7.27 -21.14
N VAL A 276 -12.82 -6.73 -21.14
CA VAL A 276 -14.04 -7.49 -20.82
C VAL A 276 -14.55 -8.29 -22.01
N THR A 277 -15.22 -9.39 -21.72
CA THR A 277 -15.90 -10.21 -22.73
C THR A 277 -17.21 -9.55 -23.19
N PRO A 278 -17.74 -9.90 -24.38
CA PRO A 278 -19.01 -9.34 -24.88
C PRO A 278 -20.18 -9.50 -23.90
N GLU A 279 -20.20 -10.56 -23.12
CA GLU A 279 -21.25 -10.85 -22.14
C GLU A 279 -21.32 -9.78 -21.03
N ALA A 280 -20.22 -9.09 -20.75
CA ALA A 280 -20.17 -8.00 -19.77
C ALA A 280 -20.96 -6.75 -20.22
N TYR A 281 -21.26 -6.64 -21.50
CA TYR A 281 -22.07 -5.56 -22.07
C TYR A 281 -23.55 -5.93 -22.22
N ALA A 282 -23.94 -7.18 -21.97
CA ALA A 282 -25.31 -7.60 -22.08
C ALA A 282 -26.12 -7.21 -20.83
N GLU A 283 -27.28 -6.60 -21.03
CA GLU A 283 -28.23 -6.34 -19.97
C GLU A 283 -28.65 -7.65 -19.29
N ASN A 284 -28.69 -7.66 -17.97
CA ASN A 284 -29.15 -8.78 -17.12
C ASN A 284 -28.27 -10.04 -17.08
N SER A 285 -27.13 -10.10 -17.77
CA SER A 285 -26.30 -11.31 -17.83
C SER A 285 -25.70 -11.75 -16.47
N ILE A 286 -25.47 -10.83 -15.55
CA ILE A 286 -25.04 -11.13 -14.17
C ILE A 286 -26.24 -11.63 -13.33
N TRP A 287 -27.41 -11.03 -13.52
CA TRP A 287 -28.58 -11.31 -12.72
C TRP A 287 -29.18 -12.70 -13.00
N ASP A 288 -29.13 -13.16 -14.27
CA ASP A 288 -29.67 -14.46 -14.69
C ASP A 288 -28.83 -15.65 -14.18
N ARG A 289 -27.58 -15.42 -13.77
CA ARG A 289 -26.67 -16.44 -13.22
C ARG A 289 -26.67 -16.52 -11.69
N ILE A 290 -27.34 -15.59 -11.02
CA ILE A 290 -27.52 -15.61 -9.57
C ILE A 290 -28.81 -16.39 -9.32
N PRO A 291 -28.79 -17.53 -8.58
CA PRO A 291 -30.01 -18.21 -8.18
C PRO A 291 -30.92 -17.21 -7.47
N ALA A 292 -32.12 -17.00 -8.01
CA ALA A 292 -33.11 -16.16 -7.39
C ALA A 292 -33.57 -16.79 -6.08
N ASP A 293 -32.99 -16.43 -4.95
CA ASP A 293 -33.57 -16.67 -3.66
C ASP A 293 -34.54 -15.51 -3.38
N PRO A 294 -35.87 -15.78 -3.22
CA PRO A 294 -36.88 -14.74 -3.12
C PRO A 294 -36.73 -13.80 -1.91
N CYS A 295 -35.89 -14.15 -0.94
CA CYS A 295 -35.67 -13.38 0.27
C CYS A 295 -34.60 -12.31 0.20
N ASP A 296 -33.78 -12.27 -0.87
CA ASP A 296 -32.63 -11.40 -0.92
C ASP A 296 -32.69 -10.44 -2.10
N GLN A 297 -33.19 -9.24 -1.87
CA GLN A 297 -32.85 -8.07 -2.70
C GLN A 297 -31.37 -7.72 -2.47
N ILE A 298 -30.47 -8.66 -2.81
CA ILE A 298 -29.03 -8.50 -2.60
C ILE A 298 -28.49 -7.70 -3.77
N THR A 299 -27.98 -6.51 -3.48
CA THR A 299 -27.18 -5.74 -4.45
C THR A 299 -25.96 -6.55 -4.91
N ILE A 300 -25.54 -6.40 -6.17
CA ILE A 300 -24.28 -6.98 -6.72
C ILE A 300 -23.14 -6.84 -5.71
N ALA A 301 -23.02 -5.65 -5.06
CA ALA A 301 -22.03 -5.41 -4.02
C ALA A 301 -22.17 -6.36 -2.81
N HIS A 302 -23.40 -6.80 -2.46
CA HIS A 302 -23.62 -7.72 -1.36
C HIS A 302 -23.32 -9.17 -1.79
N HIS A 303 -23.61 -9.52 -3.03
CA HIS A 303 -23.26 -10.82 -3.61
C HIS A 303 -21.75 -11.00 -3.71
N PHE A 304 -21.04 -10.01 -4.27
CA PHE A 304 -19.57 -9.98 -4.23
C PHE A 304 -19.05 -9.99 -2.79
N LYS A 305 -19.63 -9.20 -1.87
CA LYS A 305 -19.27 -9.20 -0.46
C LYS A 305 -19.48 -10.56 0.20
N ASN A 306 -20.52 -11.31 -0.16
CA ASN A 306 -20.80 -12.64 0.37
C ASN A 306 -19.90 -13.72 -0.25
N ILE A 307 -19.60 -13.64 -1.56
CA ILE A 307 -18.60 -14.48 -2.21
C ILE A 307 -17.24 -14.24 -1.57
N PHE A 308 -16.83 -12.99 -1.40
CA PHE A 308 -15.59 -12.62 -0.72
C PHE A 308 -15.59 -13.06 0.75
N LYS A 309 -16.68 -12.83 1.49
CA LYS A 309 -16.78 -13.21 2.90
C LYS A 309 -16.78 -14.72 3.13
N LYS A 310 -17.41 -15.49 2.22
CA LYS A 310 -17.45 -16.94 2.28
C LYS A 310 -16.13 -17.58 1.87
N LYS A 311 -15.49 -17.07 0.80
CA LYS A 311 -14.15 -17.50 0.36
C LYS A 311 -13.05 -17.00 1.31
N SER A 312 -13.13 -15.77 1.85
CA SER A 312 -12.19 -15.26 2.84
C SER A 312 -12.17 -16.12 4.09
N LYS A 313 -13.33 -16.50 4.65
CA LYS A 313 -13.41 -17.43 5.79
C LYS A 313 -12.86 -18.81 5.47
N THR A 314 -13.06 -19.31 4.25
CA THR A 314 -12.55 -20.62 3.82
C THR A 314 -11.05 -20.55 3.52
N ILE A 315 -10.56 -19.43 2.98
CA ILE A 315 -9.14 -19.17 2.74
C ILE A 315 -8.44 -18.90 4.07
N GLU A 316 -9.00 -18.11 4.97
CA GLU A 316 -8.46 -17.92 6.32
C GLU A 316 -8.38 -19.22 7.11
N SER A 317 -9.37 -20.10 7.00
CA SER A 317 -9.30 -21.41 7.64
C SER A 317 -8.29 -22.34 6.98
N LYS A 318 -8.16 -22.32 5.64
CA LYS A 318 -7.16 -23.10 4.89
C LYS A 318 -5.75 -22.53 5.08
N LEU A 319 -5.58 -21.21 5.10
CA LEU A 319 -4.30 -20.56 5.43
C LEU A 319 -3.88 -20.83 6.87
N LYS A 320 -4.80 -20.80 7.83
CA LYS A 320 -4.51 -21.18 9.21
C LYS A 320 -4.08 -22.65 9.34
N CYS A 321 -4.71 -23.57 8.60
CA CYS A 321 -4.31 -24.98 8.58
C CYS A 321 -3.02 -25.24 7.81
N THR A 322 -2.81 -24.61 6.64
CA THR A 322 -1.58 -24.77 5.84
C THR A 322 -0.41 -24.04 6.49
N ASN A 323 -0.63 -22.84 7.05
CA ASN A 323 0.41 -22.13 7.79
C ASN A 323 0.83 -22.90 9.05
N LYS A 324 -0.09 -23.50 9.78
CA LYS A 324 0.27 -24.28 10.97
C LYS A 324 1.15 -25.49 10.61
N ARG A 325 0.83 -26.25 9.54
CA ARG A 325 1.67 -27.38 9.07
C ARG A 325 2.99 -26.92 8.44
N ALA A 326 2.99 -25.85 7.65
CA ALA A 326 4.20 -25.26 7.08
C ALA A 326 5.09 -24.63 8.15
N GLN A 327 4.49 -23.99 9.17
CA GLN A 327 5.18 -23.42 10.33
C GLN A 327 5.87 -24.51 11.16
N ASP A 328 5.20 -25.62 11.46
CA ASP A 328 5.78 -26.73 12.23
C ASP A 328 6.94 -27.38 11.46
N THR A 329 6.86 -27.51 10.13
CA THR A 329 7.93 -28.02 9.28
C THR A 329 9.10 -27.05 9.17
N ASN A 330 8.81 -25.73 8.99
CA ASN A 330 9.84 -24.69 8.88
C ASN A 330 10.59 -24.48 10.21
N ILE A 331 9.92 -24.51 11.35
CA ILE A 331 10.58 -24.43 12.67
C ILE A 331 11.53 -25.61 12.86
N SER A 332 11.10 -26.82 12.49
CA SER A 332 11.93 -28.03 12.57
C SER A 332 13.17 -27.95 11.66
N GLU A 333 13.05 -27.41 10.46
CA GLU A 333 14.16 -27.18 9.53
C GLU A 333 15.06 -26.02 9.99
N LEU A 334 14.47 -24.95 10.52
CA LEU A 334 15.18 -23.82 11.09
C LEU A 334 16.04 -24.26 12.29
N MET A 335 15.48 -25.03 13.22
CA MET A 335 16.20 -25.53 14.38
C MET A 335 17.32 -26.49 13.97
N ARG A 336 17.11 -27.31 12.90
CA ARG A 336 18.20 -28.10 12.31
C ARG A 336 19.30 -27.21 11.70
N ALA A 337 18.96 -26.14 11.00
CA ALA A 337 19.95 -25.24 10.41
C ALA A 337 20.76 -24.52 11.49
N ILE A 338 20.12 -24.11 12.58
CA ILE A 338 20.77 -23.51 13.76
C ILE A 338 21.70 -24.54 14.44
N ALA A 339 21.24 -25.78 14.61
CA ALA A 339 22.04 -26.87 15.16
C ALA A 339 23.30 -27.20 14.34
N LEU A 340 23.17 -27.13 13.00
CA LEU A 340 24.27 -27.35 12.07
C LEU A 340 25.25 -26.15 11.97
N SER A 341 24.81 -24.96 12.31
CA SER A 341 25.63 -23.74 12.31
C SER A 341 26.32 -23.47 13.67
N GLY A 342 25.87 -24.13 14.75
CA GLY A 342 26.43 -24.01 16.07
C GLY A 342 27.72 -24.83 16.24
N LYS A 343 28.73 -24.21 16.86
CA LYS A 343 30.01 -24.89 17.16
C LYS A 343 29.99 -25.74 18.46
N SER A 344 28.86 -25.75 19.19
CA SER A 344 28.72 -26.53 20.43
C SER A 344 27.76 -27.70 20.25
N ASP A 345 28.17 -28.87 20.69
CA ASP A 345 27.38 -30.13 20.67
C ASP A 345 26.06 -29.98 21.47
N LEU A 346 26.03 -29.08 22.45
CA LEU A 346 24.86 -28.84 23.32
C LEU A 346 23.75 -28.08 22.58
N ALA A 347 24.09 -27.03 21.85
CA ALA A 347 23.14 -26.27 21.05
C ALA A 347 22.56 -27.13 19.92
N ALA A 348 23.38 -27.97 19.31
CA ALA A 348 22.97 -28.94 18.29
C ALA A 348 22.00 -30.01 18.84
N SER A 349 22.29 -30.58 20.01
CA SER A 349 21.44 -31.57 20.66
C SER A 349 20.12 -31.00 21.13
N PHE A 350 20.11 -29.74 21.59
CA PHE A 350 18.94 -29.04 22.04
C PHE A 350 18.01 -28.64 20.85
N ALA A 351 18.57 -28.12 19.78
CA ALA A 351 17.80 -27.77 18.57
C ALA A 351 17.21 -29.04 17.91
N LEU A 352 17.89 -30.17 17.95
CA LEU A 352 17.35 -31.45 17.50
C LEU A 352 16.21 -31.96 18.40
N GLY A 353 16.31 -31.78 19.73
CA GLY A 353 15.26 -32.14 20.68
C GLY A 353 13.98 -31.32 20.48
N ILE A 354 14.08 -30.02 20.19
CA ILE A 354 12.91 -29.16 19.86
C ILE A 354 12.32 -29.57 18.50
N ALA A 355 13.14 -29.86 17.49
CA ALA A 355 12.68 -30.31 16.20
C ALA A 355 11.90 -31.64 16.27
N GLU A 356 12.27 -32.54 17.18
CA GLU A 356 11.53 -33.77 17.44
C GLU A 356 10.27 -33.55 18.26
N ALA A 357 10.29 -32.64 19.26
CA ALA A 357 9.13 -32.31 20.07
C ALA A 357 8.03 -31.62 19.26
N VAL A 358 8.41 -30.80 18.26
CA VAL A 358 7.45 -30.17 17.31
C VAL A 358 6.85 -31.19 16.34
N ARG A 359 7.61 -32.19 15.91
CA ARG A 359 7.12 -33.28 15.05
C ARG A 359 6.21 -34.28 15.77
N SER A 360 6.38 -34.46 17.07
CA SER A 360 5.63 -35.46 17.87
C SER A 360 4.31 -34.94 18.44
N LYS A 361 3.94 -33.67 18.21
CA LYS A 361 2.60 -33.18 18.58
C LYS A 361 1.57 -33.58 17.51
N PRO A 362 0.50 -34.34 17.93
CA PRO A 362 -0.55 -34.84 17.04
C PRO A 362 -1.37 -33.72 16.39
#